data_41a22f0ab5f4835b07450179808e1e6a
#
_entry.id   41a22f0ab5f4835b07450179808e1e6a
#
_cell.length_a   1.000
_cell.length_b   1.000
_cell.length_c   1.000
_cell.angle_alpha   90.00
_cell.angle_beta   90.00
_cell.angle_gamma   90.00
#
_symmetry.space_group_name_H-M   'P 1'
#
loop_
_entity.id
_entity.type
_entity.pdbx_description
1 polymer ?
#
loop_
_entity_poly.entity_id
_entity_poly.type
_entity_poly.pdbx_seq_one_letter_code
_entity_poly.pdbx_strand_id
1 'polypeptide(L)'
;TSMVVGRPGSGKSFYIKNTLKEFSKQNKDENLRIVYICPKQEMDLGEKTLTDAYSLDKHLQKNRIGVIYPNIDYIDSEVDYVIDTLFEIQQSNPKFKAVLVIDDAQIFITSRKSSSVALRRLALTGRSKGIRFVGVSHSVIFSKDLEGSTSLILNFTMPVKMFHRDFNMRYGFDPEPYIEDLANTEYSYVYFDVTTGHSKLMPPLEVKGSK
;
A
#
# COMPACT_ATOMS: atom_id res chain seq x y z
N THR A 1 4.39 -5.34 -6.25
CA THR A 1 4.14 -4.92 -4.87
C THR A 1 4.94 -3.67 -4.56
N SER A 2 4.34 -2.72 -3.85
CA SER A 2 5.00 -1.50 -3.36
C SER A 2 4.79 -1.37 -1.86
N MET A 3 5.78 -0.81 -1.18
CA MET A 3 5.73 -0.57 0.27
C MET A 3 5.94 0.91 0.56
N VAL A 4 5.13 1.45 1.47
CA VAL A 4 5.27 2.81 1.99
C VAL A 4 5.52 2.71 3.48
N VAL A 5 6.71 3.05 3.90
CA VAL A 5 7.16 2.82 5.27
C VAL A 5 7.64 4.11 5.94
N GLY A 6 7.52 4.18 7.26
CA GLY A 6 7.94 5.34 8.04
C GLY A 6 7.24 5.42 9.39
N ARG A 7 7.75 6.26 10.31
CA ARG A 7 7.15 6.45 11.64
C ARG A 7 5.72 7.02 11.56
N PRO A 8 4.92 6.90 12.63
CA PRO A 8 3.67 7.65 12.76
C PRO A 8 3.91 9.15 12.55
N GLY A 9 2.98 9.83 11.87
CA GLY A 9 3.08 11.28 11.59
C GLY A 9 4.07 11.67 10.49
N SER A 10 4.74 10.73 9.82
CA SER A 10 5.70 11.04 8.73
C SER A 10 5.08 11.41 7.37
N GLY A 11 3.74 11.49 7.29
CA GLY A 11 3.04 11.89 6.06
C GLY A 11 2.64 10.77 5.12
N LYS A 12 2.85 9.49 5.44
CA LYS A 12 2.52 8.34 4.57
C LYS A 12 1.08 8.33 4.08
N SER A 13 0.11 8.39 5.02
CA SER A 13 -1.32 8.34 4.69
C SER A 13 -1.75 9.58 3.89
N PHE A 14 -1.18 10.75 4.20
CA PHE A 14 -1.38 11.97 3.41
C PHE A 14 -0.86 11.80 1.97
N TYR A 15 0.36 11.27 1.82
CA TYR A 15 0.96 11.01 0.51
C TYR A 15 0.09 10.04 -0.31
N ILE A 16 -0.28 8.90 0.26
CA ILE A 16 -1.10 7.89 -0.42
C ILE A 16 -2.46 8.45 -0.80
N LYS A 17 -3.15 9.15 0.12
CA LYS A 17 -4.45 9.79 -0.14
C LYS A 17 -4.41 10.70 -1.37
N ASN A 18 -3.43 11.60 -1.41
CA ASN A 18 -3.33 12.56 -2.50
C ASN A 18 -2.86 11.90 -3.81
N THR A 19 -1.91 10.96 -3.74
CA THR A 19 -1.47 10.20 -4.91
C THR A 19 -2.64 9.41 -5.53
N LEU A 20 -3.46 8.74 -4.72
CA LEU A 20 -4.63 7.99 -5.21
C LEU A 20 -5.70 8.93 -5.80
N LYS A 21 -5.96 10.08 -5.18
CA LYS A 21 -6.88 11.09 -5.72
C LYS A 21 -6.42 11.59 -7.09
N GLU A 22 -5.16 11.97 -7.22
CA GLU A 22 -4.61 12.41 -8.51
C GLU A 22 -4.57 11.29 -9.55
N PHE A 23 -4.15 10.11 -9.16
CA PHE A 23 -4.15 8.94 -10.03
C PHE A 23 -5.55 8.60 -10.54
N SER A 24 -6.57 8.66 -9.68
CA SER A 24 -7.96 8.42 -10.06
C SER A 24 -8.47 9.46 -11.04
N LYS A 25 -8.12 10.75 -10.90
CA LYS A 25 -8.51 11.82 -11.83
C LYS A 25 -7.83 11.71 -13.19
N GLN A 26 -6.54 11.37 -13.20
CA GLN A 26 -5.73 11.33 -14.43
C GLN A 26 -5.94 10.04 -15.22
N ASN A 27 -6.14 8.93 -14.55
CA ASN A 27 -6.30 7.64 -15.20
C ASN A 27 -7.72 7.47 -15.75
N LYS A 28 -7.83 7.29 -17.09
CA LYS A 28 -9.09 7.11 -17.82
C LYS A 28 -9.49 5.65 -18.02
N ASP A 29 -8.70 4.67 -17.51
CA ASP A 29 -9.01 3.25 -17.67
C ASP A 29 -10.27 2.88 -16.87
N GLU A 30 -11.35 2.59 -17.58
CA GLU A 30 -12.65 2.23 -17.00
C GLU A 30 -12.63 0.89 -16.27
N ASN A 31 -11.66 0.03 -16.58
CA ASN A 31 -11.48 -1.28 -15.92
C ASN A 31 -10.67 -1.20 -14.63
N LEU A 32 -10.08 -0.03 -14.32
CA LEU A 32 -9.28 0.15 -13.12
C LEU A 32 -10.18 0.44 -11.90
N ARG A 33 -9.91 -0.27 -10.83
CA ARG A 33 -10.50 -0.03 -9.49
C ARG A 33 -9.40 0.26 -8.47
N ILE A 34 -9.76 1.06 -7.48
CA ILE A 34 -8.90 1.36 -6.33
C ILE A 34 -9.64 0.86 -5.09
N VAL A 35 -9.00 0.01 -4.31
CA VAL A 35 -9.54 -0.47 -3.04
C VAL A 35 -8.58 -0.09 -1.94
N TYR A 36 -9.09 0.60 -0.92
CA TYR A 36 -8.32 1.06 0.22
C TYR A 36 -8.89 0.46 1.50
N ILE A 37 -8.09 -0.33 2.21
CA ILE A 37 -8.44 -0.88 3.51
C ILE A 37 -7.79 0.00 4.58
N CYS A 38 -8.60 0.61 5.47
CA CYS A 38 -8.17 1.53 6.50
C CYS A 38 -8.68 1.12 7.88
N PRO A 39 -7.90 0.36 8.67
CA PRO A 39 -8.31 -0.09 10.00
C PRO A 39 -8.60 1.06 10.98
N LYS A 40 -7.94 2.20 10.82
CA LYS A 40 -8.11 3.38 11.68
C LYS A 40 -9.33 4.25 11.32
N GLN A 41 -10.02 3.94 10.24
CA GLN A 41 -11.21 4.69 9.79
C GLN A 41 -10.97 6.19 9.51
N GLU A 42 -9.74 6.58 9.17
CA GLU A 42 -9.33 7.97 8.98
C GLU A 42 -9.24 8.38 7.50
N MET A 43 -9.40 7.43 6.57
CA MET A 43 -9.20 7.68 5.14
C MET A 43 -10.49 8.16 4.47
N ASP A 44 -10.45 9.38 3.96
CA ASP A 44 -11.49 9.94 3.10
C ASP A 44 -10.91 10.17 1.70
N LEU A 45 -11.41 9.42 0.71
CA LEU A 45 -11.09 9.59 -0.71
C LEU A 45 -12.20 10.32 -1.48
N GLY A 46 -13.23 10.83 -0.78
CA GLY A 46 -14.38 11.51 -1.37
C GLY A 46 -15.46 10.55 -1.89
N GLU A 47 -15.35 9.27 -1.55
CA GLU A 47 -16.29 8.22 -1.96
C GLU A 47 -16.97 7.59 -0.74
N LYS A 48 -18.09 6.92 -0.97
CA LYS A 48 -18.80 6.21 0.09
C LYS A 48 -17.92 5.11 0.68
N THR A 49 -17.73 5.15 1.99
CA THR A 49 -17.02 4.10 2.73
C THR A 49 -17.90 2.89 2.95
N LEU A 50 -17.29 1.72 2.94
CA LEU A 50 -17.89 0.44 3.28
C LEU A 50 -17.51 0.07 4.70
N THR A 51 -18.49 -0.35 5.49
CA THR A 51 -18.29 -0.79 6.87
C THR A 51 -17.98 -2.28 6.99
N ASP A 52 -17.98 -2.97 5.85
CA ASP A 52 -17.63 -4.39 5.74
C ASP A 52 -17.06 -4.68 4.34
N ALA A 53 -16.28 -5.75 4.23
CA ALA A 53 -15.70 -6.19 2.97
C ALA A 53 -16.71 -6.88 2.04
N TYR A 54 -17.79 -7.45 2.58
CA TYR A 54 -18.69 -8.36 1.85
C TYR A 54 -19.57 -7.64 0.82
N SER A 55 -19.70 -6.33 0.93
CA SER A 55 -20.40 -5.49 -0.07
C SER A 55 -19.51 -4.97 -1.21
N LEU A 56 -18.20 -5.33 -1.21
CA LEU A 56 -17.21 -4.78 -2.13
C LEU A 56 -17.54 -5.06 -3.61
N ASP A 57 -17.91 -6.29 -3.97
CA ASP A 57 -18.21 -6.66 -5.36
C ASP A 57 -19.32 -5.76 -5.95
N LYS A 58 -20.46 -5.66 -5.26
CA LYS A 58 -21.57 -4.80 -5.68
C LYS A 58 -21.16 -3.32 -5.77
N HIS A 59 -20.28 -2.88 -4.86
CA HIS A 59 -19.79 -1.51 -4.85
C HIS A 59 -18.91 -1.24 -6.08
N LEU A 60 -17.95 -2.12 -6.39
CA LEU A 60 -17.01 -1.95 -7.51
C LEU A 60 -17.66 -2.05 -8.89
N GLN A 61 -18.84 -2.67 -9.01
CA GLN A 61 -19.62 -2.64 -10.26
C GLN A 61 -20.08 -1.23 -10.65
N LYS A 62 -20.30 -0.35 -9.65
CA LYS A 62 -20.84 1.01 -9.85
C LYS A 62 -19.82 2.10 -9.57
N ASN A 63 -18.84 1.83 -8.73
CA ASN A 63 -17.91 2.82 -8.23
C ASN A 63 -16.47 2.41 -8.56
N ARG A 64 -15.64 3.40 -8.81
CA ARG A 64 -14.23 3.20 -9.15
C ARG A 64 -13.35 3.00 -7.93
N ILE A 65 -13.74 3.57 -6.81
CA ILE A 65 -13.00 3.55 -5.55
C ILE A 65 -13.87 2.90 -4.47
N GLY A 66 -13.30 1.96 -3.75
CA GLY A 66 -13.87 1.37 -2.54
C GLY A 66 -12.97 1.66 -1.34
N VAL A 67 -13.50 2.30 -0.32
CA VAL A 67 -12.82 2.47 0.97
C VAL A 67 -13.50 1.57 1.99
N ILE A 68 -12.74 0.69 2.61
CA ILE A 68 -13.24 -0.31 3.56
C ILE A 68 -12.69 0.01 4.95
N TYR A 69 -13.58 0.10 5.92
CA TYR A 69 -13.27 0.16 7.34
C TYR A 69 -13.54 -1.21 7.95
N PRO A 70 -12.52 -2.09 7.99
CA PRO A 70 -12.73 -3.46 8.42
C PRO A 70 -13.03 -3.53 9.92
N ASN A 71 -13.75 -4.56 10.33
CA ASN A 71 -13.87 -4.89 11.73
C ASN A 71 -12.54 -5.47 12.23
N ILE A 72 -11.98 -4.88 13.26
CA ILE A 72 -10.65 -5.24 13.78
C ILE A 72 -10.59 -6.71 14.25
N ASP A 73 -11.70 -7.24 14.75
CA ASP A 73 -11.80 -8.63 15.22
C ASP A 73 -11.77 -9.66 14.09
N TYR A 74 -12.13 -9.24 12.87
CA TYR A 74 -12.22 -10.09 11.67
C TYR A 74 -11.31 -9.62 10.54
N ILE A 75 -10.35 -8.74 10.84
CA ILE A 75 -9.54 -8.04 9.83
C ILE A 75 -8.81 -9.00 8.88
N ASP A 76 -8.26 -10.10 9.38
CA ASP A 76 -7.57 -11.08 8.54
C ASP A 76 -8.52 -11.71 7.52
N SER A 77 -9.72 -12.11 7.94
CA SER A 77 -10.72 -12.73 7.05
C SER A 77 -11.33 -11.71 6.07
N GLU A 78 -11.51 -10.46 6.50
CA GLU A 78 -11.99 -9.41 5.61
C GLU A 78 -10.95 -9.03 4.54
N VAL A 79 -9.67 -8.96 4.90
CA VAL A 79 -8.58 -8.73 3.93
C VAL A 79 -8.51 -9.87 2.92
N ASP A 80 -8.59 -11.13 3.39
CA ASP A 80 -8.59 -12.29 2.51
C ASP A 80 -9.80 -12.28 1.55
N TYR A 81 -10.98 -11.95 2.06
CA TYR A 81 -12.18 -11.80 1.25
C TYR A 81 -12.03 -10.72 0.18
N VAL A 82 -11.46 -9.56 0.52
CA VAL A 82 -11.17 -8.49 -0.46
C VAL A 82 -10.26 -8.99 -1.56
N ILE A 83 -9.17 -9.66 -1.19
CA ILE A 83 -8.22 -10.19 -2.17
C ILE A 83 -8.91 -11.21 -3.08
N ASP A 84 -9.65 -12.15 -2.52
CA ASP A 84 -10.37 -13.18 -3.27
C ASP A 84 -11.40 -12.56 -4.22
N THR A 85 -12.19 -11.59 -3.76
CA THR A 85 -13.15 -10.83 -4.58
C THR A 85 -12.46 -10.17 -5.79
N LEU A 86 -11.30 -9.53 -5.60
CA LEU A 86 -10.58 -8.90 -6.70
C LEU A 86 -10.10 -9.93 -7.75
N PHE A 87 -9.67 -11.11 -7.31
CA PHE A 87 -9.29 -12.19 -8.22
C PHE A 87 -10.49 -12.80 -8.94
N GLU A 88 -11.64 -12.95 -8.28
CA GLU A 88 -12.88 -13.45 -8.89
C GLU A 88 -13.39 -12.48 -9.97
N ILE A 89 -13.41 -11.18 -9.68
CA ILE A 89 -13.76 -10.15 -10.69
C ILE A 89 -12.79 -10.21 -11.87
N GLN A 90 -11.48 -10.32 -11.61
CA GLN A 90 -10.47 -10.42 -12.67
C GLN A 90 -10.62 -11.70 -13.49
N GLN A 91 -10.99 -12.80 -12.88
CA GLN A 91 -11.24 -14.06 -13.60
C GLN A 91 -12.45 -13.94 -14.51
N SER A 92 -13.51 -13.25 -14.08
CA SER A 92 -14.73 -13.01 -14.85
C SER A 92 -14.52 -11.92 -15.92
N ASN A 93 -13.64 -10.95 -15.67
CA ASN A 93 -13.28 -9.88 -16.60
C ASN A 93 -11.75 -9.75 -16.71
N PRO A 94 -11.11 -10.37 -17.70
CA PRO A 94 -9.65 -10.32 -17.88
C PRO A 94 -9.06 -8.91 -18.09
N LYS A 95 -9.87 -7.91 -18.45
CA LYS A 95 -9.45 -6.51 -18.57
C LYS A 95 -9.43 -5.79 -17.23
N PHE A 96 -10.05 -6.36 -16.20
CA PHE A 96 -10.10 -5.76 -14.87
C PHE A 96 -8.70 -5.55 -14.30
N LYS A 97 -8.50 -4.39 -13.70
CA LYS A 97 -7.26 -4.02 -13.00
C LYS A 97 -7.63 -3.45 -11.63
N ALA A 98 -6.79 -3.68 -10.66
CA ALA A 98 -6.98 -3.12 -9.33
C ALA A 98 -5.67 -2.61 -8.71
N VAL A 99 -5.81 -1.56 -7.90
CA VAL A 99 -4.80 -1.14 -6.92
C VAL A 99 -5.41 -1.38 -5.54
N LEU A 100 -4.88 -2.37 -4.83
CA LEU A 100 -5.24 -2.66 -3.45
C LEU A 100 -4.22 -1.97 -2.53
N VAL A 101 -4.70 -1.06 -1.71
CA VAL A 101 -3.90 -0.40 -0.67
C VAL A 101 -4.37 -0.89 0.68
N ILE A 102 -3.43 -1.30 1.53
CA ILE A 102 -3.71 -1.70 2.90
C ILE A 102 -2.91 -0.81 3.83
N ASP A 103 -3.62 0.01 4.60
CA ASP A 103 -3.01 0.84 5.63
C ASP A 103 -2.75 0.04 6.91
N ASP A 104 -1.75 0.46 7.67
CA ASP A 104 -1.28 -0.28 8.85
C ASP A 104 -1.03 -1.78 8.58
N ALA A 105 -0.48 -2.09 7.41
CA ALA A 105 -0.27 -3.45 6.92
C ALA A 105 0.49 -4.36 7.91
N GLN A 106 1.26 -3.79 8.84
CA GLN A 106 1.95 -4.55 9.89
C GLN A 106 1.01 -5.30 10.84
N ILE A 107 -0.28 -4.95 10.89
CA ILE A 107 -1.25 -5.61 11.77
C ILE A 107 -1.47 -7.06 11.32
N PHE A 108 -1.45 -7.32 10.02
CA PHE A 108 -1.74 -8.64 9.44
C PHE A 108 -0.61 -9.21 8.57
N ILE A 109 0.37 -8.40 8.18
CA ILE A 109 1.46 -8.81 7.29
C ILE A 109 2.78 -8.74 8.04
N THR A 110 3.00 -9.60 9.02
CA THR A 110 4.26 -9.65 9.78
C THR A 110 5.06 -10.91 9.47
N SER A 111 6.38 -10.85 9.66
CA SER A 111 7.28 -12.01 9.50
C SER A 111 6.99 -13.16 10.46
N ARG A 112 6.25 -12.91 11.53
CA ARG A 112 5.88 -13.90 12.55
C ARG A 112 4.61 -14.66 12.23
N LYS A 113 3.81 -14.14 11.31
CA LYS A 113 2.55 -14.73 10.87
C LYS A 113 2.76 -15.29 9.46
N SER A 114 2.44 -16.55 9.24
CA SER A 114 2.41 -17.08 7.88
C SER A 114 1.41 -16.29 7.06
N SER A 115 1.78 -15.90 5.84
CA SER A 115 0.83 -15.27 4.93
C SER A 115 -0.37 -16.18 4.72
N SER A 116 -1.57 -15.60 4.72
CA SER A 116 -2.75 -16.31 4.25
C SER A 116 -2.56 -16.76 2.79
N VAL A 117 -3.37 -17.73 2.36
CA VAL A 117 -3.35 -18.21 0.96
C VAL A 117 -3.67 -17.07 0.00
N ALA A 118 -4.60 -16.17 0.36
CA ALA A 118 -4.99 -15.01 -0.43
C ALA A 118 -3.81 -14.03 -0.58
N LEU A 119 -3.14 -13.66 0.51
CA LEU A 119 -1.97 -12.78 0.48
C LEU A 119 -0.80 -13.38 -0.32
N ARG A 120 -0.54 -14.69 -0.16
CA ARG A 120 0.49 -15.38 -0.95
C ARG A 120 0.14 -15.34 -2.45
N ARG A 121 -1.12 -15.61 -2.81
CA ARG A 121 -1.58 -15.52 -4.20
C ARG A 121 -1.40 -14.10 -4.74
N LEU A 122 -1.76 -13.07 -3.97
CA LEU A 122 -1.58 -11.66 -4.34
C LEU A 122 -0.11 -11.35 -4.60
N ALA A 123 0.79 -11.74 -3.70
CA ALA A 123 2.23 -11.52 -3.83
C ALA A 123 2.81 -12.16 -5.10
N LEU A 124 2.46 -13.40 -5.38
CA LEU A 124 3.04 -14.20 -6.46
C LEU A 124 2.42 -13.90 -7.83
N THR A 125 1.11 -13.68 -7.89
CA THR A 125 0.37 -13.62 -9.16
C THR A 125 -0.36 -12.31 -9.41
N GLY A 126 -0.57 -11.47 -8.40
CA GLY A 126 -1.34 -10.23 -8.52
C GLY A 126 -0.87 -9.35 -9.67
N ARG A 127 0.44 -9.15 -9.81
CA ARG A 127 1.02 -8.34 -10.90
C ARG A 127 0.64 -8.84 -12.29
N SER A 128 0.75 -10.13 -12.55
CA SER A 128 0.42 -10.74 -13.85
C SER A 128 -1.09 -10.70 -14.14
N LYS A 129 -1.90 -10.61 -13.09
CA LYS A 129 -3.37 -10.47 -13.16
C LYS A 129 -3.86 -9.03 -13.14
N GLY A 130 -2.95 -8.04 -13.21
CA GLY A 130 -3.32 -6.63 -13.19
C GLY A 130 -3.72 -6.11 -11.80
N ILE A 131 -3.54 -6.89 -10.73
CA ILE A 131 -3.80 -6.49 -9.36
C ILE A 131 -2.50 -6.02 -8.72
N ARG A 132 -2.41 -4.74 -8.41
CA ARG A 132 -1.25 -4.11 -7.73
C ARG A 132 -1.52 -4.00 -6.25
N PHE A 133 -0.50 -4.27 -5.44
CA PHE A 133 -0.58 -4.15 -3.99
C PHE A 133 0.33 -3.04 -3.48
N VAL A 134 -0.18 -2.25 -2.55
CA VAL A 134 0.55 -1.22 -1.81
C VAL A 134 0.32 -1.42 -0.32
N GLY A 135 1.35 -1.80 0.41
CA GLY A 135 1.33 -1.88 1.87
C GLY A 135 1.84 -0.59 2.50
N VAL A 136 1.06 0.03 3.37
CA VAL A 136 1.49 1.18 4.19
C VAL A 136 1.78 0.69 5.59
N SER A 137 2.97 0.97 6.13
CA SER A 137 3.40 0.36 7.38
C SER A 137 4.34 1.26 8.18
N HIS A 138 4.38 1.01 9.49
CA HIS A 138 5.40 1.54 10.41
C HIS A 138 6.60 0.62 10.57
N SER A 139 6.56 -0.56 9.94
CA SER A 139 7.61 -1.58 9.99
C SER A 139 8.07 -1.93 8.59
N VAL A 140 9.33 -2.30 8.46
CA VAL A 140 9.94 -2.81 7.22
C VAL A 140 9.90 -4.34 7.14
N ILE A 141 9.38 -5.00 8.18
CA ILE A 141 9.37 -6.45 8.31
C ILE A 141 8.03 -6.98 7.82
N PHE A 142 8.04 -7.57 6.65
CA PHE A 142 6.89 -8.21 6.03
C PHE A 142 7.07 -9.73 5.92
N SER A 143 6.05 -10.42 5.48
CA SER A 143 6.17 -11.83 5.14
C SER A 143 7.14 -12.02 3.97
N LYS A 144 7.84 -13.16 3.92
CA LYS A 144 8.82 -13.46 2.86
C LYS A 144 8.24 -13.40 1.45
N ASP A 145 6.98 -13.78 1.28
CA ASP A 145 6.30 -13.75 -0.02
C ASP A 145 6.15 -12.31 -0.52
N LEU A 146 5.81 -11.37 0.36
CA LEU A 146 5.69 -9.96 0.02
C LEU A 146 7.05 -9.29 -0.16
N GLU A 147 8.04 -9.63 0.68
CA GLU A 147 9.41 -9.14 0.51
C GLU A 147 9.96 -9.51 -0.88
N GLY A 148 9.84 -10.78 -1.27
CA GLY A 148 10.32 -11.26 -2.57
C GLY A 148 9.57 -10.69 -3.78
N SER A 149 8.34 -10.19 -3.59
CA SER A 149 7.54 -9.56 -4.66
C SER A 149 7.63 -8.03 -4.67
N THR A 150 8.31 -7.42 -3.69
CA THR A 150 8.43 -5.97 -3.57
C THR A 150 9.37 -5.42 -4.63
N SER A 151 8.90 -4.46 -5.41
CA SER A 151 9.65 -3.78 -6.45
C SER A 151 9.92 -2.31 -6.17
N LEU A 152 9.15 -1.72 -5.27
CA LEU A 152 9.26 -0.29 -4.93
C LEU A 152 9.07 -0.08 -3.43
N ILE A 153 9.92 0.74 -2.84
CA ILE A 153 9.79 1.19 -1.47
C ILE A 153 9.81 2.72 -1.44
N LEU A 154 8.85 3.32 -0.75
CA LEU A 154 8.87 4.73 -0.37
C LEU A 154 9.16 4.79 1.12
N ASN A 155 10.37 5.23 1.46
CA ASN A 155 10.84 5.30 2.85
C ASN A 155 10.72 6.74 3.36
N PHE A 156 9.73 6.99 4.18
CA PHE A 156 9.63 8.19 5.00
C PHE A 156 10.50 8.06 6.25
N THR A 157 10.63 9.13 7.03
CA THR A 157 11.50 9.14 8.22
C THR A 157 11.32 7.92 9.12
N MET A 158 12.39 7.19 9.36
CA MET A 158 12.50 6.03 10.24
C MET A 158 13.66 6.25 11.21
N PRO A 159 13.40 6.64 12.47
CA PRO A 159 14.44 7.11 13.39
C PRO A 159 15.27 6.00 14.02
N VAL A 160 14.92 4.73 13.82
CA VAL A 160 15.52 3.62 14.56
C VAL A 160 16.57 2.90 13.72
N LYS A 161 17.85 2.90 14.15
CA LYS A 161 18.97 2.21 13.46
C LYS A 161 18.69 0.72 13.16
N MET A 162 17.88 0.05 13.98
CA MET A 162 17.47 -1.33 13.73
C MET A 162 16.70 -1.47 12.41
N PHE A 163 15.83 -0.53 12.09
CA PHE A 163 15.11 -0.55 10.80
C PHE A 163 16.03 -0.32 9.61
N HIS A 164 17.09 0.49 9.76
CA HIS A 164 18.10 0.70 8.70
C HIS A 164 18.82 -0.61 8.38
N ARG A 165 19.20 -1.36 9.40
CA ARG A 165 19.82 -2.68 9.24
C ARG A 165 18.86 -3.66 8.55
N ASP A 166 17.59 -3.67 8.95
CA ASP A 166 16.58 -4.54 8.35
C ASP A 166 16.32 -4.19 6.89
N PHE A 167 16.32 -2.92 6.51
CA PHE A 167 16.26 -2.49 5.11
C PHE A 167 17.43 -3.02 4.30
N ASN A 168 18.65 -2.83 4.81
CA ASN A 168 19.86 -3.27 4.12
C ASN A 168 19.85 -4.79 3.92
N MET A 169 19.58 -5.56 5.00
CA MET A 169 19.57 -7.02 4.93
C MET A 169 18.48 -7.61 4.01
N ARG A 170 17.32 -6.97 3.92
CA ARG A 170 16.16 -7.51 3.20
C ARG A 170 16.07 -7.04 1.76
N TYR A 171 16.44 -5.79 1.52
CA TYR A 171 16.23 -5.13 0.23
C TYR A 171 17.51 -4.59 -0.40
N GLY A 172 18.66 -4.71 0.27
CA GLY A 172 19.91 -4.12 -0.19
C GLY A 172 19.90 -2.58 -0.18
N PHE A 173 18.97 -1.98 0.54
CA PHE A 173 18.83 -0.51 0.65
C PHE A 173 19.43 0.00 1.96
N ASP A 174 20.41 0.90 1.86
CA ASP A 174 20.94 1.63 2.99
C ASP A 174 20.30 3.01 3.08
N PRO A 175 19.43 3.26 4.08
CA PRO A 175 18.84 4.58 4.28
C PRO A 175 19.76 5.58 4.98
N GLU A 176 20.92 5.17 5.51
CA GLU A 176 21.81 6.00 6.33
C GLU A 176 22.21 7.32 5.63
N PRO A 177 22.55 7.34 4.32
CA PRO A 177 22.89 8.58 3.62
C PRO A 177 21.79 9.64 3.57
N TYR A 178 20.53 9.24 3.82
CA TYR A 178 19.35 10.10 3.71
C TYR A 178 18.76 10.53 5.06
N ILE A 179 19.30 10.05 6.19
CA ILE A 179 18.70 10.26 7.52
C ILE A 179 18.62 11.74 7.86
N GLU A 180 19.71 12.49 7.61
CA GLU A 180 19.77 13.91 7.93
C GLU A 180 18.78 14.72 7.08
N ASP A 181 18.72 14.45 5.80
CA ASP A 181 17.77 15.11 4.88
C ASP A 181 16.32 14.82 5.25
N LEU A 182 16.02 13.55 5.55
CA LEU A 182 14.68 13.13 6.00
C LEU A 182 14.29 13.72 7.36
N ALA A 183 15.26 14.02 8.23
CA ALA A 183 15.02 14.66 9.51
C ALA A 183 14.79 16.18 9.37
N ASN A 184 15.49 16.82 8.43
CA ASN A 184 15.46 18.26 8.23
C ASN A 184 14.34 18.72 7.28
N THR A 185 13.79 17.82 6.46
CA THR A 185 12.73 18.15 5.50
C THR A 185 11.48 17.34 5.81
N GLU A 186 10.52 17.99 6.48
CA GLU A 186 9.28 17.37 6.89
C GLU A 186 8.52 16.80 5.66
N TYR A 187 7.98 15.57 5.82
CA TYR A 187 7.25 14.83 4.77
C TYR A 187 8.03 14.46 3.51
N SER A 188 9.35 14.67 3.48
CA SER A 188 10.21 14.11 2.44
C SER A 188 10.29 12.58 2.56
N TYR A 189 10.68 11.92 1.48
CA TYR A 189 10.84 10.47 1.46
C TYR A 189 11.91 10.04 0.48
N VAL A 190 12.46 8.85 0.68
CA VAL A 190 13.36 8.22 -0.29
C VAL A 190 12.55 7.24 -1.15
N TYR A 191 12.58 7.47 -2.45
CA TYR A 191 12.16 6.48 -3.44
C TYR A 191 13.28 5.46 -3.59
N PHE A 192 12.96 4.18 -3.51
CA PHE A 192 13.90 3.09 -3.76
C PHE A 192 13.30 2.04 -4.68
N ASP A 193 13.90 1.87 -5.84
CA ASP A 193 13.57 0.80 -6.78
C ASP A 193 14.39 -0.45 -6.42
N VAL A 194 13.72 -1.47 -5.86
CA VAL A 194 14.36 -2.71 -5.42
C VAL A 194 14.94 -3.50 -6.59
N THR A 195 14.37 -3.33 -7.79
CA THR A 195 14.78 -4.10 -8.98
C THR A 195 16.11 -3.59 -9.53
N THR A 196 16.32 -2.29 -9.50
CA THR A 196 17.52 -1.64 -10.06
C THR A 196 18.53 -1.22 -9.00
N GLY A 197 18.14 -1.20 -7.72
CA GLY A 197 18.93 -0.65 -6.62
C GLY A 197 18.98 0.89 -6.62
N HIS A 198 18.25 1.56 -7.52
CA HIS A 198 18.25 3.02 -7.61
C HIS A 198 17.48 3.65 -6.45
N SER A 199 18.11 4.60 -5.77
CA SER A 199 17.49 5.39 -4.71
C SER A 199 17.58 6.89 -4.97
N LYS A 200 16.56 7.64 -4.55
CA LYS A 200 16.51 9.09 -4.71
C LYS A 200 15.70 9.74 -3.59
N LEU A 201 16.26 10.79 -2.99
CA LEU A 201 15.50 11.67 -2.10
C LEU A 201 14.45 12.45 -2.91
N MET A 202 13.22 12.43 -2.41
CA MET A 202 12.07 13.10 -3.01
C MET A 202 11.55 14.16 -2.05
N PRO A 203 11.21 15.36 -2.58
CA PRO A 203 10.59 16.40 -1.77
C PRO A 203 9.20 15.96 -1.28
N PRO A 204 8.63 16.69 -0.31
CA PRO A 204 7.23 16.54 0.06
C PRO A 204 6.29 16.62 -1.16
N LEU A 205 5.19 15.88 -1.12
CA LEU A 205 4.19 15.96 -2.17
C LEU A 205 3.52 17.35 -2.18
N GLU A 206 3.68 18.08 -3.27
CA GLU A 206 2.97 19.35 -3.48
C GLU A 206 1.51 19.07 -3.87
N VAL A 207 0.57 19.46 -3.03
CA VAL A 207 -0.87 19.38 -3.34
C VAL A 207 -1.33 20.72 -3.92
N LYS A 208 -1.61 20.76 -5.22
CA LYS A 208 -2.17 21.94 -5.86
C LYS A 208 -3.53 22.28 -5.24
N GLY A 209 -3.61 23.40 -4.52
CA GLY A 209 -4.88 23.92 -3.99
C GLY A 209 -5.06 23.92 -2.48
N SER A 210 -4.05 23.59 -1.69
CA SER A 210 -4.06 23.87 -0.24
C SER A 210 -3.51 25.29 0.00
N LYS A 211 -4.39 26.27 -0.11
CA LYS A 211 -4.24 27.60 0.51
C LYS A 211 -5.32 27.76 1.56
#